data_0ec8be015e46210ce783868cd2c39e4c
#
_entry.id   0ec8be015e46210ce783868cd2c39e4c
#
_cell.length_a   1.000
_cell.length_b   1.000
_cell.length_c   1.000
_cell.angle_alpha   90.00
_cell.angle_beta   90.00
_cell.angle_gamma   90.00
#
_symmetry.space_group_name_H-M   'P 1'
#
loop_
_entity.id
_entity.type
_entity.pdbx_description
1 polymer ?
#
loop_
_entity_poly.entity_id
_entity_poly.type
_entity_poly.pdbx_seq_one_letter_code
_entity_poly.pdbx_strand_id
1 'polypeptide(L)'
;MSWLTPWTGFIVASATVPLLLLLYFLKLRRRTLVTSSTLLWVRSTEDLHANAPFQRLRRNLLLLLQLLALIMLVLALMQPRLEGIGRGGGRTVLLIDRSGSMAARDAGGDLTRLERALDAAADEIERLHAGGLFSSSDNETMIIAFADQAEIVQPFTSSRQQLLSSLDRISQSHGRSHVEDALDLSRVYATNTDVEDSDRLGEAPASLVLYSDGRLQDLGDQVLRGESLVFERIGSTEVDNLAVAHVAAERPFDRPASVEVFAALVNYGSMPV
;
A
#
# COMPACT_ATOMS: atom_id res chain seq x y z
N MET A 1 -11.28 0.94 5.59
CA MET A 1 -11.62 -0.34 6.25
C MET A 1 -12.72 -1.00 5.46
N SER A 2 -12.40 -2.07 4.74
CA SER A 2 -13.38 -2.92 4.05
C SER A 2 -13.54 -4.23 4.82
N TRP A 3 -14.74 -4.79 4.79
CA TRP A 3 -15.07 -6.05 5.44
C TRP A 3 -15.31 -7.09 4.35
N LEU A 4 -14.63 -8.23 4.41
CA LEU A 4 -14.77 -9.25 3.37
C LEU A 4 -16.14 -9.93 3.42
N THR A 5 -16.61 -10.26 4.63
CA THR A 5 -17.84 -11.01 4.86
C THR A 5 -18.64 -10.43 6.04
N PRO A 6 -19.14 -9.16 5.95
CA PRO A 6 -19.85 -8.55 7.08
C PRO A 6 -21.13 -9.32 7.44
N TRP A 7 -21.85 -9.86 6.45
CA TRP A 7 -23.10 -10.56 6.65
C TRP A 7 -22.96 -11.86 7.45
N THR A 8 -21.88 -12.61 7.27
CA THR A 8 -21.63 -13.86 8.03
C THR A 8 -21.42 -13.57 9.51
N GLY A 9 -20.69 -12.51 9.85
CA GLY A 9 -20.51 -12.08 11.22
C GLY A 9 -21.82 -11.64 11.89
N PHE A 10 -22.68 -10.88 11.18
CA PHE A 10 -23.97 -10.47 11.70
C PHE A 10 -24.92 -11.65 11.92
N ILE A 11 -24.97 -12.62 11.00
CA ILE A 11 -25.82 -13.83 11.14
C ILE A 11 -25.36 -14.63 12.36
N VAL A 12 -24.07 -14.88 12.50
CA VAL A 12 -23.53 -15.63 13.63
C VAL A 12 -23.75 -14.89 14.96
N ALA A 13 -23.53 -13.57 14.99
CA ALA A 13 -23.76 -12.76 16.20
C ALA A 13 -25.24 -12.76 16.62
N SER A 14 -26.16 -12.61 15.65
CA SER A 14 -27.62 -12.59 15.93
C SER A 14 -28.15 -13.92 16.46
N ALA A 15 -27.52 -15.04 16.12
CA ALA A 15 -27.90 -16.37 16.63
C ALA A 15 -27.21 -16.67 17.98
N THR A 16 -25.93 -16.38 18.11
CA THR A 16 -25.13 -16.81 19.27
C THR A 16 -25.26 -15.93 20.48
N VAL A 17 -25.42 -14.59 20.33
CA VAL A 17 -25.57 -13.66 21.47
C VAL A 17 -26.88 -13.90 22.23
N PRO A 18 -28.07 -13.98 21.59
CA PRO A 18 -29.31 -14.29 22.30
C PRO A 18 -29.27 -15.67 22.96
N LEU A 19 -28.69 -16.66 22.29
CA LEU A 19 -28.56 -18.02 22.82
C LEU A 19 -27.70 -18.02 24.09
N LEU A 20 -26.57 -17.32 24.10
CA LEU A 20 -25.69 -17.21 25.27
C LEU A 20 -26.40 -16.52 26.43
N LEU A 21 -27.12 -15.43 26.15
CA LEU A 21 -27.91 -14.73 27.17
C LEU A 21 -29.03 -15.60 27.71
N LEU A 22 -29.74 -16.32 26.86
CA LEU A 22 -30.81 -17.22 27.25
C LEU A 22 -30.29 -18.36 28.14
N LEU A 23 -29.18 -19.01 27.79
CA LEU A 23 -28.54 -20.04 28.59
C LEU A 23 -28.10 -19.49 29.96
N TYR A 24 -27.65 -18.25 30.01
CA TYR A 24 -27.28 -17.61 31.25
C TYR A 24 -28.47 -17.35 32.15
N PHE A 25 -29.64 -16.90 31.60
CA PHE A 25 -30.86 -16.69 32.36
C PHE A 25 -31.51 -18.02 32.81
N LEU A 26 -31.42 -19.08 32.00
CA LEU A 26 -31.95 -20.40 32.37
C LEU A 26 -31.19 -21.05 33.55
N LYS A 27 -29.90 -20.70 33.77
CA LYS A 27 -29.09 -21.29 34.84
C LYS A 27 -29.46 -20.81 36.25
N LEU A 28 -30.41 -19.88 36.37
CA LEU A 28 -30.87 -19.34 37.67
C LEU A 28 -32.01 -20.22 38.26
N ARG A 29 -31.80 -21.52 38.38
CA ARG A 29 -32.68 -22.36 39.22
C ARG A 29 -32.35 -22.15 40.65
N ARG A 30 -33.17 -21.36 41.34
CA ARG A 30 -33.16 -21.27 42.80
C ARG A 30 -33.69 -22.59 43.37
N ARG A 31 -32.89 -23.31 44.14
CA ARG A 31 -33.40 -24.41 45.00
C ARG A 31 -34.05 -23.75 46.21
N THR A 32 -35.34 -24.04 46.38
CA THR A 32 -36.07 -23.72 47.60
C THR A 32 -35.62 -24.70 48.69
N LEU A 33 -34.92 -24.19 49.70
CA LEU A 33 -34.61 -24.95 50.91
C LEU A 33 -35.75 -24.60 51.92
N VAL A 34 -36.49 -25.60 52.34
CA VAL A 34 -37.50 -25.43 53.39
C VAL A 34 -36.78 -25.43 54.73
N THR A 35 -36.80 -24.28 55.40
CA THR A 35 -36.24 -24.08 56.75
C THR A 35 -37.37 -23.80 57.73
N SER A 36 -37.27 -24.36 58.95
CA SER A 36 -38.32 -24.34 59.95
C SER A 36 -38.59 -22.95 60.61
N SER A 37 -37.75 -21.92 60.41
CA SER A 37 -37.98 -20.54 60.86
C SER A 37 -37.20 -19.55 60.00
N THR A 38 -37.88 -18.55 59.44
CA THR A 38 -37.31 -17.47 58.64
C THR A 38 -37.23 -16.14 59.37
N LEU A 39 -37.59 -16.05 60.66
CA LEU A 39 -37.75 -14.82 61.37
C LEU A 39 -36.45 -13.97 61.53
N LEU A 40 -35.31 -14.64 61.66
CA LEU A 40 -33.99 -14.01 61.70
C LEU A 40 -33.48 -13.52 60.33
N TRP A 41 -33.96 -14.12 59.24
CA TRP A 41 -33.54 -13.77 57.91
C TRP A 41 -34.29 -12.60 57.30
N VAL A 42 -35.55 -12.36 57.73
CA VAL A 42 -36.40 -11.27 57.24
C VAL A 42 -35.81 -9.90 57.66
N ARG A 43 -35.23 -9.79 58.84
CA ARG A 43 -34.57 -8.55 59.32
C ARG A 43 -33.25 -8.23 58.58
N SER A 44 -32.57 -9.23 58.03
CA SER A 44 -31.29 -9.04 57.33
C SER A 44 -31.45 -8.72 55.86
N THR A 45 -32.65 -8.87 55.30
CA THR A 45 -32.85 -8.71 53.83
C THR A 45 -33.46 -7.36 53.43
N GLU A 46 -33.90 -6.51 54.43
CA GLU A 46 -34.50 -5.22 54.13
C GLU A 46 -33.51 -4.19 53.54
N ASP A 47 -32.19 -4.36 53.72
CA ASP A 47 -31.17 -3.43 53.24
C ASP A 47 -30.61 -3.73 51.85
N LEU A 48 -31.12 -4.74 51.12
CA LEU A 48 -30.48 -5.22 49.87
C LEU A 48 -31.23 -4.90 48.58
N HIS A 49 -32.26 -4.03 48.62
CA HIS A 49 -33.07 -3.73 47.43
C HIS A 49 -32.67 -2.47 46.66
N ALA A 50 -31.40 -2.07 46.66
CA ALA A 50 -30.93 -1.02 45.81
C ALA A 50 -30.12 -1.60 44.62
N ASN A 51 -30.65 -1.45 43.41
CA ASN A 51 -29.97 -1.58 42.10
C ASN A 51 -29.44 -2.95 41.68
N ALA A 52 -30.29 -3.95 41.62
CA ALA A 52 -29.91 -5.34 41.32
C ALA A 52 -29.52 -5.72 39.86
N PRO A 53 -29.96 -5.06 38.77
CA PRO A 53 -29.61 -5.59 37.45
C PRO A 53 -28.15 -5.39 37.07
N PHE A 54 -27.57 -4.23 37.33
CA PHE A 54 -26.18 -3.94 36.94
C PHE A 54 -25.12 -4.54 37.88
N GLN A 55 -25.41 -4.70 39.17
CA GLN A 55 -24.50 -5.33 40.14
C GLN A 55 -24.31 -6.83 39.88
N ARG A 56 -25.28 -7.53 39.27
CA ARG A 56 -25.17 -8.95 38.90
C ARG A 56 -24.24 -9.16 37.71
N LEU A 57 -24.19 -8.19 36.79
CA LEU A 57 -23.28 -8.25 35.64
C LEU A 57 -21.81 -8.12 36.07
N ARG A 58 -21.56 -7.26 37.06
CA ARG A 58 -20.22 -6.99 37.59
C ARG A 58 -19.60 -8.16 38.37
N ARG A 59 -20.42 -9.12 38.84
CA ARG A 59 -19.97 -10.30 39.58
C ARG A 59 -19.65 -11.51 38.73
N ASN A 60 -19.96 -11.47 37.45
CA ASN A 60 -19.74 -12.65 36.57
C ASN A 60 -18.61 -12.38 35.58
N LEU A 61 -17.39 -12.40 36.09
CA LEU A 61 -16.16 -12.34 35.27
C LEU A 61 -16.20 -13.38 34.14
N LEU A 62 -16.77 -14.55 34.40
CA LEU A 62 -16.93 -15.62 33.41
C LEU A 62 -17.82 -15.22 32.23
N LEU A 63 -18.96 -14.57 32.49
CA LEU A 63 -19.85 -14.09 31.41
C LEU A 63 -19.20 -12.98 30.58
N LEU A 64 -18.48 -12.07 31.24
CA LEU A 64 -17.74 -11.00 30.56
C LEU A 64 -16.66 -11.59 29.67
N LEU A 65 -15.93 -12.60 30.16
CA LEU A 65 -14.88 -13.30 29.39
C LEU A 65 -15.48 -14.06 28.19
N GLN A 66 -16.63 -14.73 28.39
CA GLN A 66 -17.33 -15.44 27.31
C GLN A 66 -17.86 -14.46 26.25
N LEU A 67 -18.41 -13.32 26.65
CA LEU A 67 -18.87 -12.28 25.75
C LEU A 67 -17.69 -11.68 24.96
N LEU A 68 -16.58 -11.42 25.63
CA LEU A 68 -15.35 -10.94 24.98
C LEU A 68 -14.81 -11.94 23.96
N ALA A 69 -14.74 -13.21 24.32
CA ALA A 69 -14.32 -14.29 23.42
C ALA A 69 -15.26 -14.41 22.21
N LEU A 70 -16.58 -14.27 22.44
CA LEU A 70 -17.57 -14.30 21.35
C LEU A 70 -17.42 -13.10 20.42
N ILE A 71 -17.19 -11.88 20.96
CA ILE A 71 -16.95 -10.69 20.16
C ILE A 71 -15.69 -10.87 19.31
N MET A 72 -14.59 -11.37 19.90
CA MET A 72 -13.35 -11.66 19.17
C MET A 72 -13.55 -12.70 18.06
N LEU A 73 -14.36 -13.74 18.31
CA LEU A 73 -14.69 -14.74 17.31
C LEU A 73 -15.51 -14.14 16.16
N VAL A 74 -16.52 -13.31 16.46
CA VAL A 74 -17.33 -12.64 15.45
C VAL A 74 -16.47 -11.67 14.62
N LEU A 75 -15.58 -10.90 15.25
CA LEU A 75 -14.64 -10.02 14.56
C LEU A 75 -13.70 -10.82 13.64
N ALA A 76 -13.20 -11.97 14.10
CA ALA A 76 -12.38 -12.85 13.26
C ALA A 76 -13.15 -13.39 12.05
N LEU A 77 -14.41 -13.75 12.21
CA LEU A 77 -15.29 -14.21 11.12
C LEU A 77 -15.64 -13.10 10.12
N MET A 78 -15.72 -11.85 10.56
CA MET A 78 -15.97 -10.70 9.69
C MET A 78 -14.78 -10.35 8.81
N GLN A 79 -13.58 -10.89 9.09
CA GLN A 79 -12.34 -10.67 8.35
C GLN A 79 -12.12 -9.17 8.01
N PRO A 80 -11.89 -8.31 9.02
CA PRO A 80 -11.64 -6.89 8.76
C PRO A 80 -10.36 -6.74 7.94
N ARG A 81 -10.46 -6.17 6.75
CA ARG A 81 -9.30 -5.73 5.98
C ARG A 81 -8.94 -4.32 6.40
N LEU A 82 -7.83 -4.19 7.06
CA LEU A 82 -7.21 -2.90 7.32
C LEU A 82 -6.50 -2.48 6.03
N GLU A 83 -7.18 -1.73 5.18
CA GLU A 83 -6.55 -1.10 4.03
C GLU A 83 -5.42 -0.19 4.56
N GLY A 84 -4.18 -0.55 4.29
CA GLY A 84 -2.99 0.19 4.71
C GLY A 84 -2.14 -0.44 5.81
N ILE A 85 -2.58 -1.53 6.47
CA ILE A 85 -1.73 -2.28 7.41
C ILE A 85 -1.58 -3.70 6.90
N GLY A 86 -0.45 -3.94 6.21
CA GLY A 86 0.02 -5.27 5.86
C GLY A 86 -0.86 -6.02 4.87
N ARG A 87 -0.70 -5.75 3.57
CA ARG A 87 -0.90 -6.81 2.58
C ARG A 87 0.13 -7.87 2.92
N GLY A 88 -0.32 -8.99 3.48
CA GLY A 88 0.55 -10.13 3.71
C GLY A 88 1.26 -10.47 2.41
N GLY A 89 2.58 -10.59 2.42
CA GLY A 89 3.40 -11.16 1.36
C GLY A 89 3.12 -10.65 -0.06
N GLY A 90 2.88 -9.36 -0.26
CA GLY A 90 2.59 -8.83 -1.60
C GLY A 90 3.87 -8.49 -2.36
N ARG A 91 3.86 -8.78 -3.67
CA ARG A 91 4.90 -8.31 -4.58
C ARG A 91 4.61 -6.89 -5.03
N THR A 92 5.59 -6.00 -4.91
CA THR A 92 5.52 -4.61 -5.38
C THR A 92 6.65 -4.34 -6.35
N VAL A 93 6.34 -3.68 -7.47
CA VAL A 93 7.33 -3.24 -8.44
C VAL A 93 7.35 -1.71 -8.46
N LEU A 94 8.51 -1.13 -8.17
CA LEU A 94 8.75 0.30 -8.26
C LEU A 94 9.33 0.60 -9.64
N LEU A 95 8.60 1.39 -10.44
CA LEU A 95 9.00 1.85 -11.76
C LEU A 95 9.48 3.29 -11.65
N ILE A 96 10.76 3.53 -11.88
CA ILE A 96 11.40 4.84 -11.70
C ILE A 96 11.83 5.39 -13.04
N ASP A 97 11.20 6.50 -13.43
CA ASP A 97 11.56 7.26 -14.62
C ASP A 97 12.88 7.99 -14.38
N ARG A 98 13.87 7.73 -15.24
CA ARG A 98 15.17 8.43 -15.22
C ARG A 98 15.46 9.20 -16.51
N SER A 99 14.41 9.45 -17.32
CA SER A 99 14.50 10.14 -18.61
C SER A 99 14.99 11.58 -18.48
N GLY A 100 15.31 12.22 -19.60
CA GLY A 100 15.85 13.56 -19.64
C GLY A 100 14.97 14.62 -18.94
N SER A 101 13.65 14.47 -18.91
CA SER A 101 12.72 15.37 -18.24
C SER A 101 12.84 15.33 -16.71
N MET A 102 13.34 14.22 -16.15
CA MET A 102 13.55 14.05 -14.71
C MET A 102 14.78 14.81 -14.17
N ALA A 103 15.57 15.43 -15.06
CA ALA A 103 16.65 16.33 -14.67
C ALA A 103 16.16 17.74 -14.23
N ALA A 104 14.89 18.06 -14.46
CA ALA A 104 14.32 19.36 -14.09
C ALA A 104 14.32 19.55 -12.56
N ARG A 105 14.48 20.81 -12.11
CA ARG A 105 14.54 21.20 -10.68
C ARG A 105 13.31 22.02 -10.30
N ASP A 106 12.14 21.45 -10.44
CA ASP A 106 10.85 22.07 -10.14
C ASP A 106 10.03 21.30 -9.10
N ALA A 107 10.63 20.23 -8.54
CA ALA A 107 9.95 19.36 -7.57
C ALA A 107 9.95 19.92 -6.13
N GLY A 108 10.37 21.16 -5.95
CA GLY A 108 10.52 21.84 -4.66
C GLY A 108 11.93 21.75 -4.08
N GLY A 109 12.52 22.93 -3.84
CA GLY A 109 13.92 23.05 -3.41
C GLY A 109 14.92 22.93 -4.56
N ASP A 110 16.17 22.55 -4.25
CA ASP A 110 17.29 22.45 -5.21
C ASP A 110 17.45 21.05 -5.81
N LEU A 111 16.51 20.12 -5.48
CA LEU A 111 16.53 18.74 -5.93
C LEU A 111 15.96 18.61 -7.35
N THR A 112 16.55 17.70 -8.12
CA THR A 112 15.99 17.26 -9.39
C THR A 112 14.72 16.44 -9.17
N ARG A 113 13.88 16.28 -10.21
CA ARG A 113 12.72 15.37 -10.17
C ARG A 113 13.17 13.94 -9.88
N LEU A 114 14.30 13.48 -10.45
CA LEU A 114 14.82 12.14 -10.19
C LEU A 114 15.17 11.96 -8.71
N GLU A 115 15.91 12.90 -8.11
CA GLU A 115 16.23 12.84 -6.68
C GLU A 115 14.97 12.78 -5.82
N ARG A 116 13.95 13.56 -6.15
CA ARG A 116 12.67 13.51 -5.45
C ARG A 116 11.93 12.18 -5.66
N ALA A 117 12.00 11.58 -6.85
CA ALA A 117 11.45 10.27 -7.13
C ALA A 117 12.14 9.18 -6.30
N LEU A 118 13.47 9.27 -6.17
CA LEU A 118 14.27 8.34 -5.36
C LEU A 118 13.93 8.47 -3.86
N ASP A 119 13.78 9.71 -3.35
CA ASP A 119 13.33 9.94 -1.97
C ASP A 119 11.95 9.34 -1.71
N ALA A 120 10.98 9.59 -2.62
CA ALA A 120 9.63 9.03 -2.50
C ALA A 120 9.63 7.49 -2.58
N ALA A 121 10.46 6.92 -3.44
CA ALA A 121 10.64 5.47 -3.53
C ALA A 121 11.28 4.88 -2.26
N ALA A 122 12.23 5.60 -1.63
CA ALA A 122 12.83 5.19 -0.37
C ALA A 122 11.80 5.19 0.77
N ASP A 123 10.95 6.23 0.87
CA ASP A 123 9.86 6.31 1.84
C ASP A 123 8.86 5.16 1.64
N GLU A 124 8.56 4.79 0.37
CA GLU A 124 7.69 3.66 0.07
C GLU A 124 8.30 2.34 0.51
N ILE A 125 9.59 2.11 0.22
CA ILE A 125 10.33 0.92 0.68
C ILE A 125 10.30 0.86 2.22
N GLU A 126 10.50 1.98 2.90
CA GLU A 126 10.43 2.03 4.35
C GLU A 126 9.05 1.65 4.87
N ARG A 127 7.98 2.14 4.24
CA ARG A 127 6.59 1.78 4.59
C ARG A 127 6.28 0.30 4.35
N LEU A 128 6.69 -0.23 3.19
CA LEU A 128 6.42 -1.62 2.81
C LEU A 128 7.17 -2.62 3.69
N HIS A 129 8.39 -2.27 4.12
CA HIS A 129 9.28 -3.12 4.92
C HIS A 129 9.37 -2.69 6.39
N ALA A 130 8.52 -1.75 6.85
CA ALA A 130 8.43 -1.42 8.26
C ALA A 130 7.90 -2.62 9.04
N GLY A 131 8.76 -3.25 9.83
CA GLY A 131 8.39 -4.36 10.71
C GLY A 131 7.47 -3.86 11.82
N GLY A 132 6.20 -4.28 11.80
CA GLY A 132 5.24 -4.11 12.90
C GLY A 132 5.09 -5.40 13.69
N LEU A 133 4.61 -5.32 14.95
CA LEU A 133 4.34 -6.48 15.83
C LEU A 133 3.43 -7.56 15.20
N PHE A 134 2.76 -7.26 14.07
CA PHE A 134 1.83 -8.14 13.34
C PHE A 134 2.06 -8.12 11.82
N SER A 135 3.17 -7.54 11.36
CA SER A 135 3.52 -7.50 9.94
C SER A 135 4.66 -8.50 9.72
N SER A 136 4.37 -9.61 9.06
CA SER A 136 5.40 -10.45 8.49
C SER A 136 6.10 -9.64 7.39
N SER A 137 7.42 -9.59 7.43
CA SER A 137 8.28 -8.92 6.47
C SER A 137 8.39 -9.68 5.12
N ASP A 138 7.33 -10.38 4.72
CA ASP A 138 7.31 -11.18 3.49
C ASP A 138 6.98 -10.36 2.23
N ASN A 139 6.98 -9.03 2.33
CA ASN A 139 6.83 -8.18 1.17
C ASN A 139 8.10 -8.24 0.31
N GLU A 140 7.95 -8.62 -0.94
CA GLU A 140 9.02 -8.60 -1.94
C GLU A 140 8.88 -7.36 -2.81
N THR A 141 9.96 -6.60 -2.97
CA THR A 141 9.97 -5.41 -3.82
C THR A 141 11.03 -5.55 -4.91
N MET A 142 10.68 -5.18 -6.13
CA MET A 142 11.57 -5.09 -7.28
C MET A 142 11.67 -3.63 -7.72
N ILE A 143 12.84 -3.22 -8.21
CA ILE A 143 13.07 -1.88 -8.72
C ILE A 143 13.47 -1.97 -10.19
N ILE A 144 12.73 -1.27 -11.04
CA ILE A 144 13.00 -1.11 -12.46
C ILE A 144 13.20 0.39 -12.73
N ALA A 145 14.32 0.77 -13.32
CA ALA A 145 14.55 2.11 -13.83
C ALA A 145 14.36 2.12 -15.35
N PHE A 146 13.74 3.15 -15.90
CA PHE A 146 13.49 3.22 -17.32
C PHE A 146 13.74 4.61 -17.92
N ALA A 147 14.10 4.63 -19.17
CA ALA A 147 14.22 5.80 -20.05
C ALA A 147 13.94 5.31 -21.49
N ASP A 148 14.91 5.36 -22.43
CA ASP A 148 14.78 4.72 -23.75
C ASP A 148 14.69 3.19 -23.65
N GLN A 149 15.20 2.61 -22.61
CA GLN A 149 15.15 1.18 -22.28
C GLN A 149 14.89 1.00 -20.79
N ALA A 150 14.23 -0.09 -20.45
CA ALA A 150 14.03 -0.48 -19.06
C ALA A 150 15.14 -1.41 -18.58
N GLU A 151 15.56 -1.21 -17.33
CA GLU A 151 16.61 -1.97 -16.65
C GLU A 151 16.15 -2.42 -15.27
N ILE A 152 16.35 -3.68 -14.93
CA ILE A 152 16.12 -4.18 -13.58
C ILE A 152 17.30 -3.79 -12.70
N VAL A 153 17.11 -2.80 -11.84
CA VAL A 153 18.14 -2.33 -10.90
C VAL A 153 18.26 -3.29 -9.73
N GLN A 154 17.12 -3.82 -9.25
CA GLN A 154 17.06 -4.78 -8.17
C GLN A 154 15.92 -5.79 -8.43
N PRO A 155 16.22 -7.08 -8.57
CA PRO A 155 15.21 -8.13 -8.60
C PRO A 155 14.43 -8.22 -7.27
N PHE A 156 13.32 -8.96 -7.25
CA PHE A 156 12.53 -9.15 -6.04
C PHE A 156 13.38 -9.55 -4.84
N THR A 157 13.26 -8.78 -3.78
CA THR A 157 13.93 -9.03 -2.50
C THR A 157 13.11 -8.49 -1.35
N SER A 158 13.19 -9.13 -0.20
CA SER A 158 12.65 -8.65 1.07
C SER A 158 13.65 -7.81 1.87
N SER A 159 14.90 -7.69 1.38
CA SER A 159 15.95 -6.95 2.05
C SER A 159 15.85 -5.44 1.81
N ARG A 160 15.31 -4.70 2.81
CA ARG A 160 15.26 -3.24 2.81
C ARG A 160 16.60 -2.59 2.48
N GLN A 161 17.69 -3.12 3.05
CA GLN A 161 19.04 -2.55 2.84
C GLN A 161 19.49 -2.67 1.38
N GLN A 162 19.21 -3.83 0.73
CA GLN A 162 19.54 -4.01 -0.69
C GLN A 162 18.71 -3.08 -1.56
N LEU A 163 17.42 -2.89 -1.26
CA LEU A 163 16.53 -1.99 -1.99
C LEU A 163 17.04 -0.54 -1.90
N LEU A 164 17.30 -0.03 -0.70
CA LEU A 164 17.78 1.34 -0.51
C LEU A 164 19.13 1.56 -1.20
N SER A 165 20.09 0.62 -1.06
CA SER A 165 21.40 0.74 -1.74
C SER A 165 21.30 0.64 -3.26
N SER A 166 20.24 0.04 -3.81
CA SER A 166 20.03 -0.03 -5.24
C SER A 166 19.45 1.28 -5.82
N LEU A 167 18.70 2.05 -5.03
CA LEU A 167 18.27 3.39 -5.44
C LEU A 167 19.45 4.31 -5.72
N ASP A 168 20.51 4.24 -4.91
CA ASP A 168 21.73 5.05 -5.07
C ASP A 168 22.48 4.78 -6.40
N ARG A 169 22.22 3.64 -7.04
CA ARG A 169 22.82 3.28 -8.34
C ARG A 169 22.08 3.86 -9.54
N ILE A 170 20.86 4.39 -9.34
CA ILE A 170 20.06 4.94 -10.41
C ILE A 170 20.60 6.34 -10.75
N SER A 171 21.10 6.48 -11.97
CA SER A 171 21.62 7.74 -12.49
C SER A 171 20.71 8.31 -13.57
N GLN A 172 20.75 9.65 -13.71
CA GLN A 172 20.02 10.38 -14.74
C GLN A 172 20.40 9.88 -16.14
N SER A 173 19.40 9.66 -16.98
CA SER A 173 19.55 9.41 -18.43
C SER A 173 19.15 10.66 -19.21
N HIS A 174 19.67 10.79 -20.44
CA HIS A 174 19.24 11.82 -21.39
C HIS A 174 18.23 11.30 -22.41
N GLY A 175 17.80 10.06 -22.25
CA GLY A 175 16.85 9.37 -23.12
C GLY A 175 15.41 9.85 -22.95
N ARG A 176 14.53 9.34 -23.80
CA ARG A 176 13.08 9.58 -23.72
C ARG A 176 12.46 8.63 -22.69
N SER A 177 11.23 8.93 -22.30
CA SER A 177 10.50 8.10 -21.35
C SER A 177 9.60 7.12 -22.09
N HIS A 178 10.00 5.83 -22.10
CA HIS A 178 9.22 4.71 -22.61
C HIS A 178 8.88 3.77 -21.44
N VAL A 179 7.61 3.75 -21.07
CA VAL A 179 7.15 2.95 -19.93
C VAL A 179 6.77 1.53 -20.32
N GLU A 180 6.50 1.28 -21.60
CA GLU A 180 6.05 -0.03 -22.12
C GLU A 180 7.03 -1.15 -21.77
N ASP A 181 8.30 -0.96 -22.06
CA ASP A 181 9.35 -1.94 -21.75
C ASP A 181 9.41 -2.26 -20.24
N ALA A 182 9.22 -1.24 -19.39
CA ALA A 182 9.25 -1.42 -17.94
C ALA A 182 8.00 -2.18 -17.43
N LEU A 183 6.84 -1.92 -18.02
CA LEU A 183 5.61 -2.66 -17.72
C LEU A 183 5.71 -4.11 -18.16
N ASP A 184 6.26 -4.37 -19.37
CA ASP A 184 6.44 -5.73 -19.88
C ASP A 184 7.46 -6.52 -19.04
N LEU A 185 8.58 -5.90 -18.66
CA LEU A 185 9.52 -6.52 -17.72
C LEU A 185 8.84 -6.84 -16.39
N SER A 186 8.08 -5.90 -15.84
CA SER A 186 7.37 -6.11 -14.58
C SER A 186 6.41 -7.30 -14.66
N ARG A 187 5.69 -7.47 -15.77
CA ARG A 187 4.76 -8.59 -16.02
C ARG A 187 5.49 -9.93 -16.11
N VAL A 188 6.58 -9.98 -16.87
CA VAL A 188 7.38 -11.21 -17.02
C VAL A 188 7.88 -11.70 -15.66
N TYR A 189 8.36 -10.81 -14.81
CA TYR A 189 8.88 -11.19 -13.51
C TYR A 189 7.80 -11.38 -12.44
N ALA A 190 6.66 -10.71 -12.57
CA ALA A 190 5.53 -10.93 -11.67
C ALA A 190 4.82 -12.27 -11.93
N THR A 191 4.84 -12.76 -13.19
CA THR A 191 4.20 -14.03 -13.57
C THR A 191 5.15 -15.24 -13.53
N ASN A 192 6.48 -15.03 -13.63
CA ASN A 192 7.48 -16.09 -13.47
C ASN A 192 7.71 -16.41 -11.98
N THR A 193 6.66 -16.87 -11.32
CA THR A 193 6.83 -17.59 -10.06
C THR A 193 7.41 -18.95 -10.42
N ASP A 194 8.58 -19.29 -9.83
CA ASP A 194 9.21 -20.58 -9.99
C ASP A 194 8.17 -21.70 -9.84
N VAL A 195 8.13 -22.58 -10.85
CA VAL A 195 7.15 -23.68 -10.98
C VAL A 195 7.24 -24.69 -9.82
N GLU A 196 8.18 -24.51 -8.89
CA GLU A 196 8.39 -25.39 -7.74
C GLU A 196 7.49 -25.06 -6.51
N ASP A 197 6.87 -23.88 -6.44
CA ASP A 197 6.02 -23.49 -5.30
C ASP A 197 4.54 -23.45 -5.70
N SER A 198 3.99 -24.63 -6.03
CA SER A 198 2.57 -24.82 -6.41
C SER A 198 1.56 -24.45 -5.30
N ASP A 199 2.01 -24.11 -4.10
CA ASP A 199 1.15 -23.65 -3.00
C ASP A 199 0.76 -22.15 -3.09
N ARG A 200 1.39 -21.39 -4.01
CA ARG A 200 1.11 -19.96 -4.23
C ARG A 200 0.09 -19.66 -5.35
N LEU A 201 -0.64 -20.68 -5.80
CA LEU A 201 -1.75 -20.56 -6.75
C LEU A 201 -2.90 -19.74 -6.14
N GLY A 202 -2.77 -18.42 -6.14
CA GLY A 202 -3.76 -17.48 -5.57
C GLY A 202 -3.17 -16.15 -5.12
N GLU A 203 -1.88 -15.94 -5.30
CA GLU A 203 -1.27 -14.64 -5.01
C GLU A 203 -1.84 -13.55 -5.93
N ALA A 204 -2.23 -12.43 -5.32
CA ALA A 204 -2.72 -11.28 -6.06
C ALA A 204 -1.62 -10.75 -7.00
N PRO A 205 -1.97 -10.23 -8.20
CA PRO A 205 -1.00 -9.66 -9.11
C PRO A 205 -0.18 -8.57 -8.41
N ALA A 206 1.10 -8.44 -8.81
CA ALA A 206 2.00 -7.46 -8.23
C ALA A 206 1.41 -6.04 -8.30
N SER A 207 1.61 -5.26 -7.24
CA SER A 207 1.26 -3.85 -7.22
C SER A 207 2.37 -3.05 -7.90
N LEU A 208 2.03 -2.22 -8.88
CA LEU A 208 2.97 -1.36 -9.59
C LEU A 208 2.89 0.07 -9.03
N VAL A 209 4.03 0.67 -8.73
CA VAL A 209 4.12 2.09 -8.36
C VAL A 209 5.04 2.79 -9.35
N LEU A 210 4.49 3.75 -10.08
CA LEU A 210 5.19 4.47 -11.14
C LEU A 210 5.53 5.90 -10.68
N TYR A 211 6.81 6.22 -10.62
CA TYR A 211 7.34 7.55 -10.33
C TYR A 211 7.80 8.22 -11.62
N SER A 212 7.06 9.23 -12.09
CA SER A 212 7.37 9.98 -13.32
C SER A 212 6.74 11.37 -13.28
N ASP A 213 7.21 12.28 -14.13
CA ASP A 213 6.59 13.59 -14.34
C ASP A 213 5.31 13.55 -15.20
N GLY A 214 4.98 12.36 -15.72
CA GLY A 214 3.79 12.11 -16.54
C GLY A 214 3.97 12.42 -18.03
N ARG A 215 5.17 12.74 -18.49
CA ARG A 215 5.48 12.95 -19.92
C ARG A 215 5.85 11.64 -20.62
N LEU A 216 5.02 10.62 -20.42
CA LEU A 216 5.19 9.30 -20.99
C LEU A 216 4.65 9.29 -22.43
N GLN A 217 5.44 8.79 -23.40
CA GLN A 217 5.06 8.82 -24.81
C GLN A 217 4.08 7.70 -25.20
N ASP A 218 4.09 6.59 -24.47
CA ASP A 218 3.47 5.31 -24.82
C ASP A 218 2.39 4.82 -23.81
N LEU A 219 2.05 5.62 -22.80
CA LEU A 219 1.06 5.22 -21.78
C LEU A 219 -0.38 5.10 -22.33
N GLY A 220 -0.70 5.84 -23.41
CA GLY A 220 -2.06 5.91 -23.97
C GLY A 220 -2.60 4.60 -24.56
N ASP A 221 -1.71 3.71 -25.00
CA ASP A 221 -2.06 2.44 -25.65
C ASP A 221 -1.97 1.22 -24.67
N GLN A 222 -1.52 1.42 -23.44
CA GLN A 222 -1.32 0.35 -22.49
C GLN A 222 -2.60 -0.05 -21.76
N VAL A 223 -3.01 -1.29 -21.96
CA VAL A 223 -4.13 -1.91 -21.25
C VAL A 223 -3.59 -2.56 -19.97
N LEU A 224 -4.00 -2.06 -18.80
CA LEU A 224 -3.75 -2.73 -17.52
C LEU A 224 -4.53 -4.05 -17.48
N ARG A 225 -3.82 -5.18 -17.40
CA ARG A 225 -4.40 -6.53 -17.43
C ARG A 225 -4.74 -7.04 -16.03
N GLY A 226 -5.33 -6.18 -15.19
CA GLY A 226 -5.70 -6.53 -13.81
C GLY A 226 -4.65 -6.15 -12.76
N GLU A 227 -3.52 -5.57 -13.15
CA GLU A 227 -2.52 -5.02 -12.24
C GLU A 227 -3.04 -3.72 -11.59
N SER A 228 -2.71 -3.49 -10.32
CA SER A 228 -2.96 -2.20 -9.69
C SER A 228 -1.76 -1.28 -9.94
N LEU A 229 -1.95 -0.24 -10.75
CA LEU A 229 -0.95 0.80 -10.99
C LEU A 229 -1.27 2.04 -10.14
N VAL A 230 -0.33 2.42 -9.27
CA VAL A 230 -0.36 3.69 -8.55
C VAL A 230 0.62 4.63 -9.25
N PHE A 231 0.12 5.77 -9.74
CA PHE A 231 0.94 6.78 -10.37
C PHE A 231 1.27 7.89 -9.37
N GLU A 232 2.55 8.01 -9.04
CA GLU A 232 3.09 9.07 -8.18
C GLU A 232 3.74 10.13 -9.07
N ARG A 233 3.02 11.24 -9.24
CA ARG A 233 3.50 12.33 -10.08
C ARG A 233 4.60 13.13 -9.38
N ILE A 234 5.74 13.27 -10.04
CA ILE A 234 6.89 14.03 -9.57
C ILE A 234 7.01 15.34 -10.37
N GLY A 235 7.15 16.46 -9.66
CA GLY A 235 7.31 17.78 -10.26
C GLY A 235 6.00 18.52 -10.52
N SER A 236 6.13 19.76 -11.05
CA SER A 236 5.00 20.64 -11.34
C SER A 236 4.42 20.37 -12.74
N THR A 237 3.10 20.60 -12.89
CA THR A 237 2.44 20.57 -14.20
C THR A 237 2.71 21.83 -15.02
N GLU A 238 2.97 22.94 -14.35
CA GLU A 238 3.23 24.25 -14.95
C GLU A 238 4.68 24.60 -14.71
N VAL A 239 5.53 24.44 -15.72
CA VAL A 239 6.96 24.78 -15.65
C VAL A 239 7.29 25.62 -16.83
N ASP A 240 7.89 26.79 -16.57
CA ASP A 240 8.54 27.59 -17.59
C ASP A 240 9.76 26.81 -18.10
N ASN A 241 9.72 26.41 -19.36
CA ASN A 241 10.75 25.58 -19.97
C ASN A 241 11.23 26.16 -21.29
N LEU A 242 12.53 26.35 -21.39
CA LEU A 242 13.20 26.67 -22.64
C LEU A 242 13.84 25.41 -23.20
N ALA A 243 13.39 24.97 -24.35
CA ALA A 243 13.92 23.76 -24.99
C ALA A 243 14.66 24.08 -26.30
N VAL A 244 15.70 23.31 -26.55
CA VAL A 244 16.35 23.25 -27.87
C VAL A 244 15.54 22.31 -28.75
N ALA A 245 14.71 22.86 -29.64
CA ALA A 245 13.81 22.07 -30.48
C ALA A 245 14.54 21.38 -31.65
N HIS A 246 15.59 22.04 -32.17
CA HIS A 246 16.35 21.52 -33.30
C HIS A 246 17.78 22.03 -33.24
N VAL A 247 18.74 21.16 -33.56
CA VAL A 247 20.14 21.51 -33.78
C VAL A 247 20.56 20.95 -35.12
N ALA A 248 21.09 21.77 -35.98
CA ALA A 248 21.73 21.37 -37.22
C ALA A 248 23.17 21.91 -37.27
N ALA A 249 24.09 21.09 -37.70
CA ALA A 249 25.46 21.47 -37.93
C ALA A 249 25.81 21.21 -39.41
N GLU A 250 26.25 22.26 -40.09
CA GLU A 250 26.58 22.20 -41.49
C GLU A 250 27.97 22.74 -41.75
N ARG A 251 28.71 22.14 -42.65
CA ARG A 251 30.03 22.63 -43.07
C ARG A 251 29.90 23.22 -44.45
N PRO A 252 29.94 24.55 -44.57
CA PRO A 252 29.86 25.24 -45.87
C PRO A 252 30.99 24.80 -46.78
N PHE A 253 30.66 24.54 -48.03
CA PHE A 253 31.65 24.12 -49.03
C PHE A 253 32.72 25.18 -49.34
N ASP A 254 32.33 26.46 -49.24
CA ASP A 254 33.18 27.61 -49.46
C ASP A 254 34.15 27.91 -48.29
N ARG A 255 33.82 27.40 -47.09
CA ARG A 255 34.60 27.56 -45.85
C ARG A 255 34.78 26.25 -45.09
N PRO A 256 35.58 25.30 -45.63
CA PRO A 256 35.65 23.95 -45.04
C PRO A 256 36.31 23.88 -43.67
N ALA A 257 36.98 24.96 -43.24
CA ALA A 257 37.57 25.07 -41.90
C ALA A 257 36.56 25.52 -40.81
N SER A 258 35.36 25.97 -41.20
CA SER A 258 34.30 26.42 -40.29
C SER A 258 33.11 25.46 -40.25
N VAL A 259 32.44 25.36 -39.11
CA VAL A 259 31.19 24.67 -38.96
C VAL A 259 30.14 25.69 -38.53
N GLU A 260 29.06 25.78 -39.29
CA GLU A 260 27.90 26.61 -38.93
C GLU A 260 26.94 25.73 -38.12
N VAL A 261 26.56 26.21 -36.94
CA VAL A 261 25.61 25.51 -36.08
C VAL A 261 24.37 26.39 -35.95
N PHE A 262 23.25 25.80 -36.32
CA PHE A 262 21.92 26.37 -36.18
C PHE A 262 21.23 25.70 -35.01
N ALA A 263 20.70 26.44 -34.05
CA ALA A 263 19.89 25.95 -32.95
C ALA A 263 18.58 26.71 -32.90
N ALA A 264 17.47 25.98 -32.96
CA ALA A 264 16.13 26.52 -32.74
C ALA A 264 15.73 26.34 -31.28
N LEU A 265 15.43 27.43 -30.61
CA LEU A 265 14.97 27.46 -29.22
C LEU A 265 13.47 27.69 -29.21
N VAL A 266 12.76 26.92 -28.39
CA VAL A 266 11.32 27.10 -28.15
C VAL A 266 11.11 27.34 -26.67
N ASN A 267 10.43 28.45 -26.36
CA ASN A 267 9.99 28.75 -25.02
C ASN A 267 8.59 28.19 -24.81
N TYR A 268 8.46 27.22 -23.90
CA TYR A 268 7.19 26.65 -23.47
C TYR A 268 6.65 27.35 -22.21
N GLY A 269 7.36 28.33 -21.68
CA GLY A 269 6.95 29.12 -20.53
C GLY A 269 5.93 30.21 -20.88
N SER A 270 5.29 30.73 -19.87
CA SER A 270 4.30 31.81 -19.98
C SER A 270 4.94 33.21 -20.13
N MET A 271 6.21 33.36 -19.74
CA MET A 271 6.95 34.62 -19.81
C MET A 271 7.94 34.63 -20.97
N PRO A 272 8.07 35.76 -21.69
CA PRO A 272 9.09 35.90 -22.72
C PRO A 272 10.49 35.88 -22.09
N VAL A 273 11.39 35.10 -22.70
CA VAL A 273 12.81 34.97 -22.31
C VAL A 273 13.68 35.87 -23.18
#